data_b75275a43b8043aedd9423bf77cff301
#
_entry.id   b75275a43b8043aedd9423bf77cff301
#
_cell.length_a   1.000
_cell.length_b   1.000
_cell.length_c   1.000
_cell.angle_alpha   90.00
_cell.angle_beta   90.00
_cell.angle_gamma   90.00
#
_symmetry.space_group_name_H-M   'P 1'
#
loop_
_entity.id
_entity.type
_entity.pdbx_description
1 polymer ?
#
loop_
_entity_poly.entity_id
_entity_poly.type
_entity_poly.pdbx_seq_one_letter_code
_entity_poly.pdbx_strand_id
1 'polypeptide(L)'
;MITHLLSHLISVNVLDSATRLAAQAFLTAVPLLFVVASIAPPSLRDQFVTSVRDAFGLSGSSEAELTKVMQGTAGPSDELRQTTGVVGGLMVLISATACSRAMQRLCERAWSMPKAGARLAAWRWIAWLAAWLLMFGVQGPLRDGFGLGLWLGVPLLLVAETGIWWWTQHLLLAARLPWLPLLPGALLTGTALSVLTSSASLYVPRALNRSLEKYGSLGAVFTVLSWLISLCVVVALCITAGAVIAREPWATRRLGTLAPPVTGAGRT
;
A
#
# COMPACT_ATOMS: atom_id res chain seq x y z
N MET A 1 11.46 13.01 -23.49
CA MET A 1 10.63 12.21 -22.58
C MET A 1 11.46 11.37 -21.61
N ILE A 2 12.29 10.42 -22.08
CA ILE A 2 13.08 9.53 -21.18
C ILE A 2 14.06 10.31 -20.29
N THR A 3 14.78 11.29 -20.81
CA THR A 3 15.71 12.15 -20.05
C THR A 3 15.00 12.98 -18.98
N HIS A 4 13.81 13.51 -19.29
CA HIS A 4 12.98 14.23 -18.32
C HIS A 4 12.43 13.30 -17.23
N LEU A 5 12.05 12.08 -17.57
CA LEU A 5 11.63 11.05 -16.63
C LEU A 5 12.79 10.70 -15.69
N LEU A 6 13.97 10.42 -16.21
CA LEU A 6 15.15 10.07 -15.42
C LEU A 6 15.57 11.22 -14.48
N SER A 7 15.64 12.47 -14.98
CA SER A 7 15.99 13.62 -14.14
C SER A 7 14.96 13.85 -13.03
N HIS A 8 13.68 13.65 -13.32
CA HIS A 8 12.62 13.79 -12.31
C HIS A 8 12.66 12.66 -11.27
N LEU A 9 12.89 11.42 -11.69
CA LEU A 9 13.06 10.27 -10.78
C LEU A 9 14.24 10.48 -9.81
N ILE A 10 15.35 10.99 -10.32
CA ILE A 10 16.53 11.34 -9.48
C ILE A 10 16.21 12.50 -8.54
N SER A 11 15.55 13.55 -9.01
CA SER A 11 15.22 14.74 -8.20
C SER A 11 14.24 14.43 -7.06
N VAL A 12 13.35 13.47 -7.24
CA VAL A 12 12.36 13.03 -6.24
C VAL A 12 12.99 12.09 -5.21
N ASN A 13 14.24 11.60 -5.42
CA ASN A 13 14.85 10.58 -4.57
C ASN A 13 13.89 9.41 -4.32
N VAL A 14 13.41 8.80 -5.42
CA VAL A 14 12.36 7.76 -5.40
C VAL A 14 12.74 6.61 -4.48
N LEU A 15 14.01 6.17 -4.51
CA LEU A 15 14.50 5.07 -3.67
C LEU A 15 14.43 5.41 -2.17
N ASP A 16 14.87 6.60 -1.76
CA ASP A 16 14.78 7.06 -0.37
C ASP A 16 13.33 7.14 0.10
N SER A 17 12.45 7.66 -0.76
CA SER A 17 11.02 7.76 -0.45
C SER A 17 10.37 6.38 -0.33
N ALA A 18 10.72 5.45 -1.21
CA ALA A 18 10.22 4.07 -1.21
C ALA A 18 10.70 3.29 0.01
N THR A 19 11.99 3.40 0.36
CA THR A 19 12.56 2.71 1.52
C THR A 19 11.93 3.21 2.83
N ARG A 20 11.73 4.52 2.97
CA ARG A 20 11.02 5.10 4.12
C ARG A 20 9.57 4.62 4.19
N LEU A 21 8.88 4.56 3.06
CA LEU A 21 7.51 4.05 3.01
C LEU A 21 7.46 2.58 3.40
N ALA A 22 8.38 1.76 2.89
CA ALA A 22 8.48 0.34 3.22
C ALA A 22 8.75 0.10 4.71
N ALA A 23 9.67 0.86 5.30
CA ALA A 23 9.96 0.80 6.73
C ALA A 23 8.72 1.15 7.57
N GLN A 24 7.99 2.22 7.20
CA GLN A 24 6.76 2.62 7.91
C GLN A 24 5.64 1.59 7.73
N ALA A 25 5.48 1.02 6.53
CA ALA A 25 4.51 -0.03 6.27
C ALA A 25 4.83 -1.30 7.08
N PHE A 26 6.10 -1.71 7.15
CA PHE A 26 6.54 -2.83 7.96
C PHE A 26 6.27 -2.60 9.46
N LEU A 27 6.64 -1.42 9.99
CA LEU A 27 6.37 -1.05 11.38
C LEU A 27 4.86 -0.98 11.70
N THR A 28 4.02 -0.76 10.68
CA THR A 28 2.56 -0.76 10.84
C THR A 28 1.99 -2.18 10.79
N ALA A 29 2.58 -3.04 9.94
CA ALA A 29 2.09 -4.41 9.75
C ALA A 29 2.20 -5.24 11.03
N VAL A 30 3.28 -5.10 11.80
CA VAL A 30 3.50 -5.88 13.03
C VAL A 30 2.42 -5.63 14.08
N PRO A 31 2.17 -4.37 14.55
CA PRO A 31 1.08 -4.12 15.49
C PRO A 31 -0.29 -4.48 14.93
N LEU A 32 -0.51 -4.29 13.62
CA LEU A 32 -1.77 -4.64 12.97
C LEU A 32 -2.04 -6.15 13.07
N LEU A 33 -1.03 -6.99 12.83
CA LEU A 33 -1.14 -8.44 13.00
C LEU A 33 -1.55 -8.80 14.42
N PHE A 34 -0.95 -8.18 15.44
CA PHE A 34 -1.30 -8.42 16.85
C PHE A 34 -2.73 -7.97 17.17
N VAL A 35 -3.18 -6.84 16.65
CA VAL A 35 -4.55 -6.34 16.85
C VAL A 35 -5.56 -7.27 16.19
N VAL A 36 -5.34 -7.68 14.96
CA VAL A 36 -6.21 -8.64 14.25
C VAL A 36 -6.26 -9.95 15.01
N ALA A 37 -5.11 -10.48 15.45
CA ALA A 37 -5.05 -11.72 16.20
C ALA A 37 -5.77 -11.65 17.56
N SER A 38 -5.76 -10.48 18.23
CA SER A 38 -6.32 -10.30 19.57
C SER A 38 -7.80 -9.94 19.59
N ILE A 39 -8.25 -9.05 18.68
CA ILE A 39 -9.60 -8.44 18.75
C ILE A 39 -10.54 -9.01 17.69
N ALA A 40 -10.01 -9.43 16.52
CA ALA A 40 -10.86 -9.86 15.43
C ALA A 40 -11.64 -11.14 15.78
N PRO A 41 -12.94 -11.21 15.45
CA PRO A 41 -13.70 -12.43 15.55
C PRO A 41 -13.08 -13.53 14.68
N PRO A 42 -13.30 -14.82 15.02
CA PRO A 42 -12.68 -15.94 14.31
C PRO A 42 -12.86 -15.88 12.79
N SER A 43 -14.06 -15.53 12.33
CA SER A 43 -14.38 -15.40 10.90
C SER A 43 -13.52 -14.35 10.16
N LEU A 44 -13.29 -13.19 10.78
CA LEU A 44 -12.43 -12.16 10.20
C LEU A 44 -10.94 -12.53 10.25
N ARG A 45 -10.53 -13.25 11.29
CA ARG A 45 -9.17 -13.77 11.43
C ARG A 45 -8.86 -14.80 10.35
N ASP A 46 -9.77 -15.76 10.13
CA ASP A 46 -9.64 -16.78 9.10
C ASP A 46 -9.64 -16.16 7.70
N GLN A 47 -10.50 -15.16 7.47
CA GLN A 47 -10.53 -14.41 6.21
C GLN A 47 -9.23 -13.63 5.99
N PHE A 48 -8.65 -13.04 7.04
CA PHE A 48 -7.37 -12.34 6.96
C PHE A 48 -6.23 -13.31 6.64
N VAL A 49 -6.16 -14.46 7.32
CA VAL A 49 -5.16 -15.52 7.03
C VAL A 49 -5.30 -16.00 5.59
N THR A 50 -6.53 -16.27 5.14
CA THR A 50 -6.80 -16.67 3.76
C THR A 50 -6.37 -15.60 2.77
N SER A 51 -6.71 -14.33 3.02
CA SER A 51 -6.33 -13.22 2.16
C SER A 51 -4.80 -13.04 2.06
N VAL A 52 -4.10 -13.16 3.18
CA VAL A 52 -2.62 -13.09 3.20
C VAL A 52 -2.02 -14.31 2.49
N ARG A 53 -2.56 -15.51 2.75
CA ARG A 53 -2.15 -16.74 2.07
C ARG A 53 -2.31 -16.63 0.55
N ASP A 54 -3.45 -16.16 0.09
CA ASP A 54 -3.77 -16.05 -1.34
C ASP A 54 -2.97 -14.93 -2.02
N ALA A 55 -2.77 -13.80 -1.32
CA ALA A 55 -1.99 -12.68 -1.83
C ALA A 55 -0.49 -13.02 -1.99
N PHE A 56 0.06 -13.79 -1.04
CA PHE A 56 1.48 -14.14 -1.02
C PHE A 56 1.76 -15.58 -1.48
N GLY A 57 0.73 -16.38 -1.75
CA GLY A 57 0.85 -17.79 -2.13
C GLY A 57 1.51 -18.63 -1.03
N LEU A 58 1.29 -18.30 0.25
CA LEU A 58 1.94 -18.97 1.37
C LEU A 58 1.53 -20.45 1.43
N SER A 59 2.53 -21.32 1.69
CA SER A 59 2.34 -22.76 1.81
C SER A 59 3.43 -23.37 2.68
N GLY A 60 3.12 -24.52 3.30
CA GLY A 60 4.10 -25.24 4.11
C GLY A 60 4.48 -24.50 5.40
N SER A 61 5.77 -24.36 5.67
CA SER A 61 6.30 -23.78 6.92
C SER A 61 5.89 -22.33 7.15
N SER A 62 5.78 -21.52 6.09
CA SER A 62 5.36 -20.12 6.19
C SER A 62 3.87 -19.97 6.57
N GLU A 63 3.01 -20.84 6.08
CA GLU A 63 1.59 -20.91 6.47
C GLU A 63 1.45 -21.35 7.92
N ALA A 64 2.22 -22.35 8.34
CA ALA A 64 2.21 -22.85 9.71
C ALA A 64 2.66 -21.76 10.71
N GLU A 65 3.70 -20.97 10.40
CA GLU A 65 4.15 -19.87 11.26
C GLU A 65 3.12 -18.74 11.34
N LEU A 66 2.47 -18.37 10.22
CA LEU A 66 1.41 -17.38 10.23
C LEU A 66 0.23 -17.84 11.12
N THR A 67 -0.19 -19.08 10.96
CA THR A 67 -1.26 -19.69 11.75
C THR A 67 -0.91 -19.74 13.23
N LYS A 68 0.32 -20.12 13.56
CA LYS A 68 0.84 -20.15 14.93
C LYS A 68 0.84 -18.76 15.59
N VAL A 69 1.26 -17.72 14.87
CA VAL A 69 1.19 -16.34 15.36
C VAL A 69 -0.25 -15.92 15.62
N MET A 70 -1.17 -16.25 14.71
CA MET A 70 -2.59 -15.92 14.86
C MET A 70 -3.29 -16.69 15.99
N GLN A 71 -2.90 -17.94 16.23
CA GLN A 71 -3.44 -18.77 17.32
C GLN A 71 -2.75 -18.52 18.66
N GLY A 72 -1.44 -18.32 18.66
CA GLY A 72 -0.63 -18.12 19.88
C GLY A 72 -0.90 -16.80 20.61
N THR A 73 -1.48 -15.82 19.92
CA THR A 73 -1.87 -14.52 20.50
C THR A 73 -3.23 -14.60 21.22
N ALA A 74 -3.96 -15.68 21.08
CA ALA A 74 -5.19 -15.98 21.82
C ALA A 74 -4.86 -16.49 23.24
N GLY A 75 -4.27 -15.63 24.07
CA GLY A 75 -3.91 -15.95 25.46
C GLY A 75 -5.12 -16.23 26.35
N PRO A 76 -4.91 -16.92 27.51
CA PRO A 76 -5.98 -17.52 28.29
C PRO A 76 -6.81 -16.56 29.16
N SER A 77 -6.54 -15.27 29.23
CA SER A 77 -7.31 -14.32 30.05
C SER A 77 -7.89 -13.17 29.23
N ASP A 78 -9.22 -12.95 29.35
CA ASP A 78 -9.93 -11.85 28.67
C ASP A 78 -9.36 -10.46 29.04
N GLU A 79 -8.83 -10.30 30.24
CA GLU A 79 -8.24 -9.05 30.71
C GLU A 79 -6.92 -8.72 29.99
N LEU A 80 -6.08 -9.72 29.75
CA LEU A 80 -4.86 -9.58 28.93
C LEU A 80 -5.18 -9.27 27.46
N ARG A 81 -6.23 -9.87 26.92
CA ARG A 81 -6.70 -9.61 25.55
C ARG A 81 -7.16 -8.16 25.38
N GLN A 82 -7.92 -7.65 26.38
CA GLN A 82 -8.43 -6.29 26.34
C GLN A 82 -7.29 -5.27 26.43
N THR A 83 -6.34 -5.46 27.36
CA THR A 83 -5.19 -4.56 27.54
C THR A 83 -4.26 -4.61 26.33
N THR A 84 -3.93 -5.79 25.82
CA THR A 84 -3.12 -5.96 24.61
C THR A 84 -3.80 -5.38 23.38
N GLY A 85 -5.13 -5.51 23.30
CA GLY A 85 -5.92 -4.94 22.22
C GLY A 85 -5.90 -3.40 22.19
N VAL A 86 -6.05 -2.75 23.35
CA VAL A 86 -6.01 -1.28 23.46
C VAL A 86 -4.62 -0.74 23.13
N VAL A 87 -3.57 -1.31 23.73
CA VAL A 87 -2.18 -0.88 23.48
C VAL A 87 -1.79 -1.14 22.02
N GLY A 88 -2.14 -2.32 21.48
CA GLY A 88 -1.92 -2.67 20.08
C GLY A 88 -2.68 -1.73 19.14
N GLY A 89 -3.94 -1.41 19.44
CA GLY A 89 -4.75 -0.46 18.69
C GLY A 89 -4.13 0.95 18.64
N LEU A 90 -3.63 1.46 19.77
CA LEU A 90 -2.91 2.73 19.80
C LEU A 90 -1.62 2.68 18.96
N MET A 91 -0.85 1.60 19.05
CA MET A 91 0.35 1.41 18.24
C MET A 91 0.02 1.37 16.74
N VAL A 92 -1.07 0.68 16.36
CA VAL A 92 -1.54 0.66 14.96
C VAL A 92 -1.90 2.06 14.51
N LEU A 93 -2.66 2.83 15.28
CA LEU A 93 -3.05 4.19 14.91
C LEU A 93 -1.84 5.11 14.72
N ILE A 94 -0.86 5.06 15.61
CA ILE A 94 0.38 5.86 15.52
C ILE A 94 1.16 5.45 14.27
N SER A 95 1.42 4.16 14.08
CA SER A 95 2.18 3.62 12.95
C SER A 95 1.47 3.88 11.62
N ALA A 96 0.16 3.68 11.58
CA ALA A 96 -0.66 3.91 10.40
C ALA A 96 -0.69 5.39 9.98
N THR A 97 -0.74 6.32 10.95
CA THR A 97 -0.60 7.75 10.64
C THR A 97 0.77 8.09 10.08
N ALA A 98 1.83 7.45 10.55
CA ALA A 98 3.19 7.62 10.03
C ALA A 98 3.31 7.09 8.59
N CYS A 99 2.75 5.91 8.30
CA CYS A 99 2.70 5.31 6.97
C CYS A 99 1.92 6.19 5.98
N SER A 100 0.75 6.66 6.39
CA SER A 100 -0.10 7.55 5.60
C SER A 100 0.59 8.89 5.27
N ARG A 101 1.32 9.46 6.24
CA ARG A 101 2.15 10.67 6.00
C ARG A 101 3.31 10.39 5.06
N ALA A 102 3.94 9.22 5.13
CA ALA A 102 5.02 8.84 4.21
C ALA A 102 4.48 8.74 2.78
N MET A 103 3.31 8.11 2.59
CA MET A 103 2.64 8.01 1.31
C MET A 103 2.21 9.37 0.76
N GLN A 104 1.67 10.24 1.62
CA GLN A 104 1.34 11.61 1.25
C GLN A 104 2.56 12.38 0.75
N ARG A 105 3.70 12.30 1.47
CA ARG A 105 4.94 12.96 1.07
C ARG A 105 5.47 12.44 -0.27
N LEU A 106 5.31 11.15 -0.53
CA LEU A 106 5.64 10.56 -1.82
C LEU A 106 4.81 11.20 -2.94
N CYS A 107 3.49 11.25 -2.78
CA CYS A 107 2.59 11.88 -3.75
C CYS A 107 2.91 13.39 -3.94
N GLU A 108 3.13 14.14 -2.86
CA GLU A 108 3.49 15.56 -2.93
C GLU A 108 4.81 15.80 -3.67
N ARG A 109 5.82 14.95 -3.44
CA ARG A 109 7.11 15.03 -4.16
C ARG A 109 6.95 14.69 -5.65
N ALA A 110 6.22 13.60 -5.96
CA ALA A 110 5.96 13.18 -7.35
C ALA A 110 5.27 14.30 -8.15
N TRP A 111 4.35 15.01 -7.51
CA TRP A 111 3.62 16.12 -8.13
C TRP A 111 4.30 17.49 -7.95
N SER A 112 5.51 17.55 -7.33
CA SER A 112 6.26 18.79 -7.05
C SER A 112 5.41 19.83 -6.31
N MET A 113 4.55 19.35 -5.38
CA MET A 113 3.65 20.22 -4.62
C MET A 113 4.27 20.64 -3.29
N PRO A 114 3.97 21.85 -2.79
CA PRO A 114 4.40 22.27 -1.47
C PRO A 114 3.77 21.33 -0.41
N LYS A 115 4.54 21.09 0.66
CA LYS A 115 4.08 20.25 1.78
C LYS A 115 2.77 20.81 2.30
N ALA A 116 1.74 19.98 2.32
CA ALA A 116 0.52 20.33 3.03
C ALA A 116 0.82 20.38 4.53
N GLY A 117 0.41 21.47 5.18
CA GLY A 117 0.60 21.62 6.61
C GLY A 117 -0.05 20.48 7.39
N ALA A 118 0.40 20.26 8.63
CA ALA A 118 -0.05 19.19 9.53
C ALA A 118 -1.57 19.19 9.85
N ARG A 119 -2.30 20.19 9.40
CA ARG A 119 -3.77 20.34 9.54
C ARG A 119 -4.59 19.55 8.53
N LEU A 120 -3.98 18.75 7.66
CA LEU A 120 -4.75 17.80 6.86
C LEU A 120 -5.52 16.88 7.79
N ALA A 121 -6.86 17.00 7.74
CA ALA A 121 -7.76 16.39 8.69
C ALA A 121 -7.41 14.91 8.93
N ALA A 122 -7.19 14.53 10.16
CA ALA A 122 -6.84 13.15 10.58
C ALA A 122 -7.81 12.09 10.01
N TRP A 123 -9.08 12.48 9.75
CA TRP A 123 -10.08 11.62 9.15
C TRP A 123 -9.67 11.06 7.76
N ARG A 124 -8.85 11.80 6.98
CA ARG A 124 -8.37 11.32 5.66
C ARG A 124 -7.44 10.12 5.78
N TRP A 125 -6.61 10.09 6.81
CA TRP A 125 -5.74 8.96 7.08
C TRP A 125 -6.53 7.74 7.54
N ILE A 126 -7.54 7.98 8.39
CA ILE A 126 -8.45 6.92 8.84
C ILE A 126 -9.26 6.38 7.66
N ALA A 127 -9.82 7.27 6.82
CA ALA A 127 -10.54 6.89 5.61
C ALA A 127 -9.67 6.09 4.64
N TRP A 128 -8.41 6.51 4.46
CA TRP A 128 -7.45 5.80 3.63
C TRP A 128 -7.17 4.38 4.13
N LEU A 129 -6.92 4.24 5.43
CA LEU A 129 -6.71 2.93 6.06
C LEU A 129 -7.96 2.05 5.97
N ALA A 130 -9.12 2.61 6.28
CA ALA A 130 -10.39 1.88 6.22
C ALA A 130 -10.68 1.37 4.79
N ALA A 131 -10.42 2.20 3.77
CA ALA A 131 -10.59 1.80 2.38
C ALA A 131 -9.62 0.67 1.96
N TRP A 132 -8.36 0.73 2.41
CA TRP A 132 -7.40 -0.33 2.15
C TRP A 132 -7.76 -1.63 2.89
N LEU A 133 -8.19 -1.56 4.15
CA LEU A 133 -8.69 -2.73 4.88
C LEU A 133 -9.92 -3.34 4.20
N LEU A 134 -10.85 -2.50 3.75
CA LEU A 134 -12.02 -2.95 2.98
C LEU A 134 -11.60 -3.62 1.67
N MET A 135 -10.66 -3.01 0.93
CA MET A 135 -10.13 -3.59 -0.31
C MET A 135 -9.49 -4.95 -0.07
N PHE A 136 -8.70 -5.11 0.99
CA PHE A 136 -8.15 -6.41 1.37
C PHE A 136 -9.24 -7.44 1.67
N GLY A 137 -10.32 -7.05 2.36
CA GLY A 137 -11.44 -7.95 2.67
C GLY A 137 -12.24 -8.38 1.43
N VAL A 138 -12.33 -7.53 0.41
CA VAL A 138 -13.11 -7.79 -0.81
C VAL A 138 -12.25 -8.38 -1.94
N GLN A 139 -10.93 -8.40 -1.79
CA GLN A 139 -10.01 -8.87 -2.83
C GLN A 139 -10.22 -10.34 -3.23
N GLY A 140 -10.54 -11.21 -2.28
CA GLY A 140 -10.84 -12.64 -2.54
C GLY A 140 -12.06 -12.80 -3.47
N PRO A 141 -13.24 -12.33 -3.07
CA PRO A 141 -14.45 -12.36 -3.93
C PRO A 141 -14.26 -11.67 -5.29
N LEU A 142 -13.51 -10.58 -5.34
CA LEU A 142 -13.19 -9.88 -6.60
C LEU A 142 -12.35 -10.76 -7.52
N ARG A 143 -11.34 -11.44 -6.98
CA ARG A 143 -10.45 -12.32 -7.74
C ARG A 143 -11.19 -13.52 -8.32
N ASP A 144 -12.15 -14.07 -7.58
CA ASP A 144 -13.01 -15.16 -8.04
C ASP A 144 -14.11 -14.69 -8.99
N GLY A 145 -14.21 -13.38 -9.26
CA GLY A 145 -15.23 -12.81 -10.13
C GLY A 145 -16.65 -13.09 -9.65
N PHE A 146 -16.86 -13.13 -8.32
CA PHE A 146 -18.15 -13.53 -7.70
C PHE A 146 -18.65 -14.89 -8.17
N GLY A 147 -17.74 -15.83 -8.42
CA GLY A 147 -18.07 -17.18 -8.90
C GLY A 147 -18.14 -17.34 -10.42
N LEU A 148 -17.91 -16.27 -11.19
CA LEU A 148 -17.90 -16.30 -12.67
C LEU A 148 -16.50 -16.63 -13.25
N GLY A 149 -15.51 -16.85 -12.38
CA GLY A 149 -14.18 -17.29 -12.75
C GLY A 149 -13.20 -16.16 -13.11
N LEU A 150 -11.96 -16.55 -13.40
CA LEU A 150 -10.82 -15.65 -13.64
C LEU A 150 -11.03 -14.65 -14.79
N TRP A 151 -11.86 -14.97 -15.76
CA TRP A 151 -12.17 -14.10 -16.90
C TRP A 151 -12.78 -12.76 -16.47
N LEU A 152 -13.65 -12.79 -15.49
CA LEU A 152 -14.26 -11.58 -14.95
C LEU A 152 -13.45 -11.07 -13.73
N GLY A 153 -12.85 -11.98 -12.97
CA GLY A 153 -12.09 -11.63 -11.75
C GLY A 153 -10.89 -10.74 -12.03
N VAL A 154 -10.08 -11.07 -13.05
CA VAL A 154 -8.88 -10.29 -13.39
C VAL A 154 -9.19 -8.84 -13.81
N PRO A 155 -10.10 -8.56 -14.77
CA PRO A 155 -10.44 -7.18 -15.10
C PRO A 155 -11.12 -6.43 -13.96
N LEU A 156 -11.93 -7.11 -13.16
CA LEU A 156 -12.61 -6.51 -12.01
C LEU A 156 -11.60 -6.09 -10.94
N LEU A 157 -10.64 -6.96 -10.64
CA LEU A 157 -9.56 -6.66 -9.71
C LEU A 157 -8.72 -5.48 -10.20
N LEU A 158 -8.34 -5.45 -11.50
CA LEU A 158 -7.58 -4.38 -12.09
C LEU A 158 -8.32 -3.03 -12.01
N VAL A 159 -9.63 -3.03 -12.27
CA VAL A 159 -10.47 -1.82 -12.13
C VAL A 159 -10.53 -1.37 -10.67
N ALA A 160 -10.73 -2.30 -9.74
CA ALA A 160 -10.77 -2.00 -8.31
C ALA A 160 -9.43 -1.45 -7.80
N GLU A 161 -8.30 -2.08 -8.18
CA GLU A 161 -6.95 -1.61 -7.84
C GLU A 161 -6.67 -0.22 -8.45
N THR A 162 -7.00 -0.01 -9.71
CA THR A 162 -6.87 1.30 -10.34
C THR A 162 -7.72 2.35 -9.62
N GLY A 163 -8.96 2.01 -9.30
CA GLY A 163 -9.89 2.89 -8.60
C GLY A 163 -9.39 3.29 -7.22
N ILE A 164 -8.88 2.33 -6.43
CA ILE A 164 -8.37 2.64 -5.09
C ILE A 164 -7.08 3.47 -5.15
N TRP A 165 -6.20 3.24 -6.13
CA TRP A 165 -5.01 4.05 -6.33
C TRP A 165 -5.34 5.46 -6.84
N TRP A 166 -6.35 5.59 -7.68
CA TRP A 166 -6.86 6.89 -8.15
C TRP A 166 -7.42 7.72 -7.00
N TRP A 167 -8.28 7.09 -6.19
CA TRP A 167 -8.84 7.70 -5.00
C TRP A 167 -7.76 8.02 -3.95
N THR A 168 -6.79 7.12 -3.72
CA THR A 168 -5.66 7.31 -2.81
C THR A 168 -4.87 8.57 -3.15
N GLN A 169 -4.48 8.74 -4.41
CA GLN A 169 -3.75 9.93 -4.84
C GLN A 169 -4.58 11.20 -4.62
N HIS A 170 -5.85 11.20 -5.00
CA HIS A 170 -6.74 12.36 -4.81
C HIS A 170 -6.93 12.71 -3.33
N LEU A 171 -7.15 11.72 -2.49
CA LEU A 171 -7.33 11.89 -1.04
C LEU A 171 -6.07 12.45 -0.37
N LEU A 172 -4.90 11.85 -0.64
CA LEU A 172 -3.64 12.21 0.00
C LEU A 172 -3.08 13.54 -0.50
N LEU A 173 -3.38 13.93 -1.73
CA LEU A 173 -3.08 15.27 -2.26
C LEU A 173 -4.07 16.34 -1.79
N ALA A 174 -4.96 16.00 -0.87
CA ALA A 174 -5.93 16.93 -0.28
C ALA A 174 -6.91 17.54 -1.31
N ALA A 175 -7.26 16.79 -2.36
CA ALA A 175 -8.10 17.28 -3.45
C ALA A 175 -7.57 18.55 -4.14
N ARG A 176 -6.25 18.83 -4.01
CA ARG A 176 -5.60 19.99 -4.64
C ARG A 176 -5.45 19.83 -6.15
N LEU A 177 -5.57 18.59 -6.66
CA LEU A 177 -5.53 18.28 -8.07
C LEU A 177 -6.87 17.70 -8.52
N PRO A 178 -7.34 18.04 -9.72
CA PRO A 178 -8.53 17.41 -10.31
C PRO A 178 -8.29 15.92 -10.52
N TRP A 179 -9.37 15.14 -10.66
CA TRP A 179 -9.32 13.70 -10.76
C TRP A 179 -8.59 13.18 -12.00
N LEU A 180 -8.87 13.78 -13.17
CA LEU A 180 -8.39 13.29 -14.47
C LEU A 180 -6.86 13.21 -14.60
N PRO A 181 -6.06 14.19 -14.19
CA PRO A 181 -4.60 14.12 -14.23
C PRO A 181 -3.97 13.00 -13.39
N LEU A 182 -4.69 12.50 -12.36
CA LEU A 182 -4.21 11.43 -11.50
C LEU A 182 -4.38 10.04 -12.13
N LEU A 183 -5.21 9.92 -13.16
CA LEU A 183 -5.57 8.67 -13.80
C LEU A 183 -4.36 7.90 -14.39
N PRO A 184 -3.39 8.51 -15.10
CA PRO A 184 -2.23 7.79 -15.62
C PRO A 184 -1.39 7.13 -14.51
N GLY A 185 -1.20 7.86 -13.38
CA GLY A 185 -0.50 7.33 -12.23
C GLY A 185 -1.24 6.15 -11.58
N ALA A 186 -2.56 6.24 -11.47
CA ALA A 186 -3.39 5.18 -10.92
C ALA A 186 -3.38 3.92 -11.79
N LEU A 187 -3.51 4.08 -13.11
CA LEU A 187 -3.45 2.98 -14.07
C LEU A 187 -2.08 2.27 -14.04
N LEU A 188 -0.99 3.04 -14.07
CA LEU A 188 0.35 2.47 -13.99
C LEU A 188 0.55 1.74 -12.66
N THR A 189 0.12 2.31 -11.54
CA THR A 189 0.28 1.69 -10.23
C THR A 189 -0.57 0.43 -10.10
N GLY A 190 -1.84 0.47 -10.49
CA GLY A 190 -2.74 -0.68 -10.45
C GLY A 190 -2.22 -1.83 -11.32
N THR A 191 -1.87 -1.57 -12.58
CA THR A 191 -1.35 -2.59 -13.49
C THR A 191 -0.01 -3.17 -13.01
N ALA A 192 0.93 -2.32 -12.62
CA ALA A 192 2.24 -2.77 -12.16
C ALA A 192 2.14 -3.60 -10.88
N LEU A 193 1.26 -3.23 -9.94
CA LEU A 193 1.03 -4.01 -8.73
C LEU A 193 0.31 -5.32 -9.02
N SER A 194 -0.68 -5.35 -9.90
CA SER A 194 -1.32 -6.60 -10.33
C SER A 194 -0.30 -7.58 -10.92
N VAL A 195 0.60 -7.11 -11.78
CA VAL A 195 1.67 -7.93 -12.35
C VAL A 195 2.66 -8.37 -11.28
N LEU A 196 3.06 -7.45 -10.40
CA LEU A 196 4.03 -7.72 -9.35
C LEU A 196 3.47 -8.75 -8.34
N THR A 197 2.23 -8.61 -7.88
CA THR A 197 1.58 -9.55 -6.96
C THR A 197 1.34 -10.92 -7.61
N SER A 198 0.97 -10.95 -8.88
CA SER A 198 0.85 -12.21 -9.63
C SER A 198 2.19 -12.93 -9.77
N SER A 199 3.28 -12.18 -10.00
CA SER A 199 4.65 -12.75 -10.02
C SER A 199 5.09 -13.20 -8.63
N ALA A 200 4.69 -12.46 -7.60
CA ALA A 200 5.03 -12.73 -6.21
C ALA A 200 4.52 -14.09 -5.75
N SER A 201 3.30 -14.46 -6.13
CA SER A 201 2.72 -15.75 -5.76
C SER A 201 3.58 -16.95 -6.20
N LEU A 202 4.41 -16.78 -7.21
CA LEU A 202 5.36 -17.80 -7.68
C LEU A 202 6.71 -17.76 -6.96
N TYR A 203 7.21 -16.58 -6.61
CA TYR A 203 8.56 -16.38 -6.10
C TYR A 203 8.62 -16.27 -4.57
N VAL A 204 7.72 -15.49 -3.97
CA VAL A 204 7.77 -15.16 -2.54
C VAL A 204 7.68 -16.39 -1.64
N PRO A 205 6.77 -17.37 -1.88
CA PRO A 205 6.70 -18.57 -1.04
C PRO A 205 8.00 -19.38 -1.03
N ARG A 206 8.61 -19.54 -2.20
CA ARG A 206 9.88 -20.27 -2.33
C ARG A 206 11.02 -19.54 -1.62
N ALA A 207 11.09 -18.23 -1.77
CA ALA A 207 12.10 -17.40 -1.11
C ALA A 207 11.91 -17.42 0.42
N LEU A 208 10.66 -17.30 0.87
CA LEU A 208 10.29 -17.29 2.29
C LEU A 208 10.59 -18.63 2.96
N ASN A 209 10.18 -19.75 2.36
CA ASN A 209 10.45 -21.09 2.90
C ASN A 209 11.96 -21.37 2.98
N ARG A 210 12.71 -21.06 1.90
CA ARG A 210 14.17 -21.21 1.89
C ARG A 210 14.86 -20.33 2.95
N SER A 211 14.35 -19.11 3.16
CA SER A 211 14.90 -18.20 4.17
C SER A 211 14.58 -18.66 5.58
N LEU A 212 13.38 -19.19 5.81
CA LEU A 212 12.97 -19.80 7.08
C LEU A 212 13.83 -21.02 7.43
N GLU A 213 14.07 -21.92 6.46
CA GLU A 213 14.90 -23.11 6.66
C GLU A 213 16.36 -22.75 6.98
N LYS A 214 16.91 -21.70 6.34
CA LYS A 214 18.31 -21.34 6.45
C LYS A 214 18.64 -20.40 7.61
N TYR A 215 17.77 -19.45 7.88
CA TYR A 215 18.00 -18.34 8.83
C TYR A 215 16.90 -18.21 9.90
N GLY A 216 15.93 -19.13 9.92
CA GLY A 216 14.80 -19.06 10.85
C GLY A 216 13.93 -17.81 10.65
N SER A 217 13.32 -17.34 11.73
CA SER A 217 12.42 -16.18 11.71
C SER A 217 13.06 -14.89 11.19
N LEU A 218 14.36 -14.68 11.39
CA LEU A 218 15.09 -13.53 10.84
C LEU A 218 15.09 -13.55 9.31
N GLY A 219 15.25 -14.73 8.70
CA GLY A 219 15.19 -14.87 7.24
C GLY A 219 13.82 -14.48 6.68
N ALA A 220 12.75 -14.86 7.36
CA ALA A 220 11.40 -14.47 6.99
C ALA A 220 11.21 -12.94 7.03
N VAL A 221 11.66 -12.29 8.10
CA VAL A 221 11.58 -10.83 8.26
C VAL A 221 12.31 -10.11 7.11
N PHE A 222 13.54 -10.54 6.79
CA PHE A 222 14.30 -9.95 5.68
C PHE A 222 13.63 -10.17 4.32
N THR A 223 13.04 -11.34 4.09
CA THR A 223 12.33 -11.65 2.84
C THR A 223 11.10 -10.75 2.68
N VAL A 224 10.29 -10.63 3.73
CA VAL A 224 9.10 -9.77 3.73
C VAL A 224 9.48 -8.30 3.56
N LEU A 225 10.53 -7.83 4.26
CA LEU A 225 11.01 -6.46 4.15
C LEU A 225 11.52 -6.15 2.73
N SER A 226 12.30 -7.04 2.14
CA SER A 226 12.79 -6.90 0.76
C SER A 226 11.66 -6.84 -0.25
N TRP A 227 10.64 -7.69 -0.07
CA TRP A 227 9.43 -7.67 -0.89
C TRP A 227 8.68 -6.34 -0.74
N LEU A 228 8.51 -5.87 0.49
CA LEU A 228 7.83 -4.61 0.78
C LEU A 228 8.56 -3.40 0.19
N ILE A 229 9.91 -3.40 0.22
CA ILE A 229 10.72 -2.37 -0.43
C ILE A 229 10.48 -2.39 -1.94
N SER A 230 10.50 -3.58 -2.57
CA SER A 230 10.24 -3.73 -4.01
C SER A 230 8.86 -3.18 -4.39
N LEU A 231 7.84 -3.49 -3.59
CA LEU A 231 6.47 -3.02 -3.76
C LEU A 231 6.39 -1.48 -3.67
N CYS A 232 7.02 -0.89 -2.64
CA CYS A 232 7.06 0.55 -2.46
C CYS A 232 7.86 1.28 -3.56
N VAL A 233 8.92 0.66 -4.08
CA VAL A 233 9.67 1.19 -5.23
C VAL A 233 8.79 1.24 -6.48
N VAL A 234 8.05 0.18 -6.77
CA VAL A 234 7.13 0.13 -7.92
C VAL A 234 6.04 1.20 -7.78
N VAL A 235 5.43 1.33 -6.60
CA VAL A 235 4.44 2.38 -6.31
C VAL A 235 5.03 3.77 -6.55
N ALA A 236 6.21 4.04 -6.00
CA ALA A 236 6.86 5.35 -6.13
C ALA A 236 7.22 5.69 -7.58
N LEU A 237 7.73 4.71 -8.33
CA LEU A 237 8.04 4.86 -9.75
C LEU A 237 6.78 5.13 -10.57
N CYS A 238 5.71 4.34 -10.37
CA CYS A 238 4.47 4.47 -11.15
C CYS A 238 3.76 5.81 -10.88
N ILE A 239 3.69 6.26 -9.62
CA ILE A 239 3.09 7.55 -9.28
C ILE A 239 3.91 8.69 -9.90
N THR A 240 5.25 8.61 -9.82
CA THR A 240 6.13 9.64 -10.38
C THR A 240 6.06 9.67 -11.90
N ALA A 241 6.08 8.49 -12.55
CA ALA A 241 5.91 8.38 -14.00
C ALA A 241 4.56 8.92 -14.46
N GLY A 242 3.48 8.59 -13.73
CA GLY A 242 2.15 9.11 -13.98
C GLY A 242 2.06 10.63 -13.90
N ALA A 243 2.75 11.23 -12.90
CA ALA A 243 2.81 12.69 -12.77
C ALA A 243 3.57 13.37 -13.92
N VAL A 244 4.61 12.71 -14.45
CA VAL A 244 5.33 13.20 -15.64
C VAL A 244 4.46 13.09 -16.90
N ILE A 245 3.80 11.95 -17.10
CA ILE A 245 2.90 11.73 -18.23
C ILE A 245 1.75 12.75 -18.23
N ALA A 246 1.17 13.02 -17.07
CA ALA A 246 0.06 13.98 -16.94
C ALA A 246 0.45 15.43 -17.30
N ARG A 247 1.75 15.77 -17.26
CA ARG A 247 2.28 17.09 -17.62
C ARG A 247 2.63 17.23 -19.09
N GLU A 248 2.65 16.15 -19.85
CA GLU A 248 2.92 16.19 -21.28
C GLU A 248 1.83 16.97 -22.06
N PRO A 249 2.19 17.73 -23.12
CA PRO A 249 1.22 18.60 -23.83
C PRO A 249 0.01 17.88 -24.40
N TRP A 250 0.17 16.61 -24.81
CA TRP A 250 -0.93 15.80 -25.33
C TRP A 250 -1.88 15.34 -24.23
N ALA A 251 -1.33 15.07 -23.02
CA ALA A 251 -2.12 14.67 -21.85
C ALA A 251 -2.88 15.86 -21.26
N THR A 252 -2.25 17.03 -21.15
CA THR A 252 -2.89 18.25 -20.63
C THR A 252 -4.06 18.70 -21.51
N ARG A 253 -3.99 18.50 -22.84
CA ARG A 253 -5.12 18.78 -23.73
C ARG A 253 -6.33 17.87 -23.51
N ARG A 254 -6.11 16.62 -23.06
CA ARG A 254 -7.19 15.65 -22.84
C ARG A 254 -7.66 15.57 -21.39
N LEU A 255 -6.75 15.76 -20.44
CA LEU A 255 -6.99 15.58 -19.03
C LEU A 255 -7.29 16.90 -18.27
N GLY A 256 -7.20 18.04 -18.97
CA GLY A 256 -7.38 19.37 -18.38
C GLY A 256 -6.05 20.00 -17.96
N THR A 257 -5.99 21.34 -18.01
CA THR A 257 -4.81 22.12 -17.60
C THR A 257 -4.60 22.00 -16.09
N LEU A 258 -3.41 21.56 -15.69
CA LEU A 258 -2.95 21.72 -14.31
C LEU A 258 -2.84 23.22 -14.03
N ALA A 259 -3.50 23.71 -13.00
CA ALA A 259 -3.29 25.09 -12.58
C ALA A 259 -1.78 25.34 -12.37
N PRO A 260 -1.20 26.43 -12.90
CA PRO A 260 0.22 26.70 -12.72
C PRO A 260 0.54 26.72 -11.23
N PRO A 261 1.72 26.21 -10.81
CA PRO A 261 2.14 26.35 -9.43
C PRO A 261 2.10 27.85 -9.10
N VAL A 262 1.45 28.18 -7.98
CA VAL A 262 1.41 29.55 -7.49
C VAL A 262 2.86 29.94 -7.21
N THR A 263 3.52 30.49 -8.20
CA THR A 263 4.81 31.17 -8.03
C THR A 263 4.52 32.31 -7.08
N GLY A 264 5.08 32.20 -5.88
CA GLY A 264 4.92 33.18 -4.82
C GLY A 264 5.16 34.58 -5.39
N ALA A 265 4.07 35.31 -5.55
CA ALA A 265 4.10 36.73 -5.87
C ALA A 265 4.89 37.45 -4.77
N GLY A 266 5.98 38.04 -5.17
CA GLY A 266 6.61 39.27 -4.62
C GLY A 266 6.51 39.43 -3.11
N ARG A 267 7.62 39.14 -2.44
CA ARG A 267 8.00 39.92 -1.28
C ARG A 267 8.67 41.22 -1.85
N THR A 268 7.89 42.24 -1.90
CA THR A 268 8.42 43.61 -1.81
C THR A 268 8.43 44.05 -0.35
#